data_b7a754fd7775f9c0eccf9941369a3ca5
#
_entry.id   b7a754fd7775f9c0eccf9941369a3ca5
#
_cell.length_a   1.000
_cell.length_b   1.000
_cell.length_c   1.000
_cell.angle_alpha   90.00
_cell.angle_beta   90.00
_cell.angle_gamma   90.00
#
_symmetry.space_group_name_H-M   'P 1'
#
loop_
_entity.id
_entity.type
_entity.pdbx_description
1 polymer ?
#
loop_
_entity_poly.entity_id
_entity_poly.type
_entity_poly.pdbx_seq_one_letter_code
_entity_poly.pdbx_strand_id
1 'polypeptide(L)'
;MKDDLKYTLMVIGMIVSWSIYYAVSKIVVGATGSARMAGFLLRSAALVFLTIQLLADHNFSRLFHQGKAVRILVLIGVFGFLLDLFANLGYANGSLSTGTALLKTDVLMVNLATVILYHKKLYISDWIGTIVMLLGVLLVLGVDFDGMTLHVTDLYFLLSAACVSANAFIIKAAQEKYHEDSDMISYYNNAVVLILFAGSAALHGEFRIPQNMGSGFWWLVVLGGLAQTGIYFFYYRNLKHFEVWLVKLYLLLMPVLSCFIGVFFLNEELTVKKVLGILVVLAGAAVILQRGRINHEGRPIRES
;
A
#
# COMPACT_ATOMS: atom_id res chain seq x y z
N MET A 1 -24.30 12.23 5.42
CA MET A 1 -24.07 12.67 4.02
C MET A 1 -22.71 13.36 3.82
N LYS A 2 -22.34 14.45 4.56
CA LYS A 2 -21.02 15.08 4.41
C LYS A 2 -19.85 14.18 4.86
N ASP A 3 -20.02 13.44 5.93
CA ASP A 3 -18.99 12.52 6.45
C ASP A 3 -18.81 11.32 5.53
N ASP A 4 -19.88 10.74 5.00
CA ASP A 4 -19.82 9.63 4.06
C ASP A 4 -19.03 9.99 2.79
N LEU A 5 -19.24 11.20 2.26
CA LEU A 5 -18.49 11.69 1.09
C LEU A 5 -17.00 11.86 1.41
N LYS A 6 -16.67 12.40 2.59
CA LYS A 6 -15.28 12.55 3.04
C LYS A 6 -14.55 11.21 3.10
N TYR A 7 -15.15 10.21 3.74
CA TYR A 7 -14.54 8.88 3.84
C TYR A 7 -14.42 8.18 2.48
N THR A 8 -15.43 8.33 1.62
CA THR A 8 -15.36 7.81 0.24
C THR A 8 -14.20 8.44 -0.53
N LEU A 9 -14.02 9.76 -0.44
CA LEU A 9 -12.90 10.45 -1.08
C LEU A 9 -11.54 10.01 -0.51
N MET A 10 -11.45 9.76 0.79
CA MET A 10 -10.23 9.23 1.42
C MET A 10 -9.88 7.82 0.90
N VAL A 11 -10.86 6.94 0.73
CA VAL A 11 -10.65 5.60 0.17
C VAL A 11 -10.21 5.69 -1.30
N ILE A 12 -10.87 6.52 -2.11
CA ILE A 12 -10.49 6.76 -3.51
C ILE A 12 -9.07 7.30 -3.59
N GLY A 13 -8.74 8.34 -2.80
CA GLY A 13 -7.40 8.93 -2.75
C GLY A 13 -6.33 7.91 -2.40
N MET A 14 -6.60 7.00 -1.45
CA MET A 14 -5.71 5.90 -1.08
C MET A 14 -5.45 4.97 -2.26
N ILE A 15 -6.50 4.52 -2.95
CA ILE A 15 -6.41 3.62 -4.09
C ILE A 15 -5.62 4.26 -5.23
N VAL A 16 -5.93 5.51 -5.57
CA VAL A 16 -5.26 6.28 -6.62
C VAL A 16 -3.78 6.46 -6.31
N SER A 17 -3.46 6.93 -5.10
CA SER A 17 -2.08 7.17 -4.69
C SER A 17 -1.24 5.90 -4.76
N TRP A 18 -1.78 4.78 -4.30
CA TRP A 18 -1.06 3.50 -4.32
C TRP A 18 -0.88 2.94 -5.74
N SER A 19 -1.90 3.07 -6.59
CA SER A 19 -1.81 2.65 -8.00
C SER A 19 -0.73 3.42 -8.76
N ILE A 20 -0.67 4.75 -8.57
CA ILE A 20 0.36 5.60 -9.17
C ILE A 20 1.75 5.22 -8.63
N TYR A 21 1.88 5.06 -7.30
CA TYR A 21 3.16 4.72 -6.68
C TYR A 21 3.76 3.43 -7.23
N TYR A 22 2.97 2.36 -7.34
CA TYR A 22 3.46 1.09 -7.86
C TYR A 22 3.88 1.17 -9.34
N ALA A 23 3.10 1.86 -10.17
CA ALA A 23 3.44 2.07 -11.56
C ALA A 23 4.77 2.84 -11.71
N VAL A 24 4.91 3.94 -10.99
CA VAL A 24 6.13 4.76 -10.99
C VAL A 24 7.30 4.00 -10.39
N SER A 25 7.11 3.28 -9.28
CA SER A 25 8.18 2.49 -8.65
C SER A 25 8.76 1.47 -9.62
N LYS A 26 7.93 0.74 -10.36
CA LYS A 26 8.40 -0.21 -11.38
C LYS A 26 9.24 0.47 -12.46
N ILE A 27 8.79 1.63 -12.97
CA ILE A 27 9.53 2.38 -14.01
C ILE A 27 10.88 2.85 -13.45
N VAL A 28 10.91 3.38 -12.22
CA VAL A 28 12.14 3.88 -11.58
C VAL A 28 13.10 2.73 -11.27
N VAL A 29 12.61 1.56 -10.80
CA VAL A 29 13.43 0.35 -10.62
C VAL A 29 14.06 -0.08 -11.94
N GLY A 30 13.29 -0.14 -13.02
CA GLY A 30 13.79 -0.50 -14.35
C GLY A 30 14.82 0.50 -14.88
N ALA A 31 14.59 1.80 -14.69
CA ALA A 31 15.50 2.85 -15.16
C ALA A 31 16.82 2.92 -14.35
N THR A 32 16.76 2.67 -13.03
CA THR A 32 17.96 2.70 -12.17
C THR A 32 18.73 1.39 -12.17
N GLY A 33 18.10 0.28 -12.57
CA GLY A 33 18.66 -1.06 -12.45
C GLY A 33 18.87 -1.52 -11.00
N SER A 34 18.37 -0.76 -10.01
CA SER A 34 18.56 -1.04 -8.58
C SER A 34 17.27 -0.80 -7.81
N ALA A 35 16.76 -1.86 -7.18
CA ALA A 35 15.61 -1.80 -6.27
C ALA A 35 15.85 -0.85 -5.08
N ARG A 36 17.10 -0.83 -4.57
CA ARG A 36 17.49 -0.01 -3.43
C ARG A 36 17.60 1.47 -3.79
N MET A 37 18.23 1.76 -4.93
CA MET A 37 18.38 3.15 -5.41
C MET A 37 17.02 3.75 -5.79
N ALA A 38 16.14 2.98 -6.42
CA ALA A 38 14.78 3.41 -6.70
C ALA A 38 14.01 3.76 -5.41
N GLY A 39 14.07 2.89 -4.41
CA GLY A 39 13.47 3.15 -3.09
C GLY A 39 14.05 4.42 -2.46
N PHE A 40 15.37 4.61 -2.47
CA PHE A 40 16.03 5.83 -1.97
C PHE A 40 15.51 7.09 -2.64
N LEU A 41 15.45 7.12 -3.98
CA LEU A 41 15.00 8.29 -4.74
C LEU A 41 13.54 8.65 -4.45
N LEU A 42 12.65 7.66 -4.49
CA LEU A 42 11.23 7.88 -4.25
C LEU A 42 10.95 8.34 -2.81
N ARG A 43 11.67 7.76 -1.83
CA ARG A 43 11.53 8.14 -0.42
C ARG A 43 12.16 9.50 -0.12
N SER A 44 13.22 9.88 -0.84
CA SER A 44 13.80 11.23 -0.76
C SER A 44 12.80 12.30 -1.22
N ALA A 45 12.14 12.07 -2.36
CA ALA A 45 11.12 12.98 -2.86
C ALA A 45 9.92 13.05 -1.90
N ALA A 46 9.46 11.92 -1.35
CA ALA A 46 8.38 11.90 -0.36
C ALA A 46 8.75 12.67 0.92
N LEU A 47 10.02 12.57 1.39
CA LEU A 47 10.47 13.29 2.58
C LEU A 47 10.36 14.82 2.39
N VAL A 48 10.65 15.31 1.20
CA VAL A 48 10.50 16.75 0.89
C VAL A 48 9.04 17.17 1.06
N PHE A 49 8.09 16.44 0.47
CA PHE A 49 6.67 16.77 0.60
C PHE A 49 6.17 16.67 2.03
N LEU A 50 6.55 15.63 2.77
CA LEU A 50 6.18 15.47 4.19
C LEU A 50 6.78 16.59 5.06
N THR A 51 8.00 17.03 4.76
CA THR A 51 8.62 18.16 5.48
C THR A 51 7.86 19.46 5.19
N ILE A 52 7.52 19.73 3.93
CA ILE A 52 6.71 20.90 3.56
C ILE A 52 5.36 20.87 4.28
N GLN A 53 4.69 19.71 4.32
CA GLN A 53 3.42 19.54 5.04
C GLN A 53 3.57 19.87 6.52
N LEU A 54 4.55 19.29 7.21
CA LEU A 54 4.75 19.54 8.65
C LEU A 54 5.12 20.99 8.97
N LEU A 55 5.86 21.66 8.08
CA LEU A 55 6.18 23.08 8.22
C LEU A 55 4.93 23.95 8.04
N ALA A 56 4.09 23.63 7.03
CA ALA A 56 2.83 24.33 6.78
C ALA A 56 1.85 24.18 7.94
N ASP A 57 1.80 23.02 8.57
CA ASP A 57 0.92 22.71 9.70
C ASP A 57 1.50 23.17 11.07
N HIS A 58 2.68 23.82 11.07
CA HIS A 58 3.41 24.25 12.27
C HIS A 58 3.71 23.11 13.27
N ASN A 59 3.75 21.85 12.80
CA ASN A 59 3.92 20.65 13.61
C ASN A 59 5.37 20.11 13.63
N PHE A 60 6.30 20.76 12.95
CA PHE A 60 7.68 20.26 12.78
C PHE A 60 8.41 20.07 14.11
N SER A 61 8.18 20.95 15.11
CA SER A 61 8.80 20.81 16.43
C SER A 61 8.39 19.56 17.19
N ARG A 62 7.21 18.99 16.88
CA ARG A 62 6.69 17.77 17.52
C ARG A 62 7.52 16.52 17.18
N LEU A 63 8.29 16.54 16.09
CA LEU A 63 9.20 15.44 15.73
C LEU A 63 10.23 15.11 16.82
N PHE A 64 10.63 16.10 17.60
CA PHE A 64 11.66 15.93 18.62
C PHE A 64 11.10 15.56 20.01
N HIS A 65 9.78 15.41 20.15
CA HIS A 65 9.11 15.20 21.44
C HIS A 65 8.30 13.89 21.52
N GLN A 66 8.66 12.88 20.73
CA GLN A 66 7.89 11.61 20.63
C GLN A 66 8.12 10.63 21.79
N GLY A 67 9.11 10.86 22.63
CA GLY A 67 9.32 10.09 23.85
C GLY A 67 9.35 8.57 23.66
N LYS A 68 8.48 7.85 24.36
CA LYS A 68 8.40 6.37 24.30
C LYS A 68 7.87 5.82 22.99
N ALA A 69 7.16 6.62 22.19
CA ALA A 69 6.58 6.21 20.92
C ALA A 69 7.64 6.02 19.82
N VAL A 70 8.84 6.60 19.95
CA VAL A 70 9.92 6.46 18.98
C VAL A 70 10.18 5.00 18.61
N ARG A 71 10.11 4.07 19.56
CA ARG A 71 10.37 2.64 19.30
C ARG A 71 9.36 2.04 18.31
N ILE A 72 8.07 2.32 18.51
CA ILE A 72 7.03 1.82 17.60
C ILE A 72 7.09 2.54 16.24
N LEU A 73 7.43 3.83 16.22
CA LEU A 73 7.61 4.61 14.99
C LEU A 73 8.78 4.08 14.14
N VAL A 74 9.91 3.76 14.79
CA VAL A 74 11.05 3.11 14.12
C VAL A 74 10.66 1.71 13.61
N LEU A 75 9.93 0.92 14.40
CA LEU A 75 9.45 -0.40 13.98
C LEU A 75 8.56 -0.31 12.73
N ILE A 76 7.66 0.68 12.67
CA ILE A 76 6.85 0.95 11.46
C ILE A 76 7.76 1.22 10.26
N GLY A 77 8.82 2.01 10.43
CA GLY A 77 9.77 2.30 9.37
C GLY A 77 10.57 1.07 8.92
N VAL A 78 10.99 0.20 9.84
CA VAL A 78 11.67 -1.06 9.50
C VAL A 78 10.77 -1.96 8.66
N PHE A 79 9.51 -2.17 9.08
CA PHE A 79 8.55 -2.93 8.28
C PHE A 79 8.21 -2.23 6.97
N GLY A 80 8.17 -0.89 6.96
CA GLY A 80 8.02 -0.07 5.76
C GLY A 80 9.17 -0.26 4.77
N PHE A 81 10.41 -0.36 5.25
CA PHE A 81 11.57 -0.67 4.42
C PHE A 81 11.52 -2.10 3.87
N LEU A 82 11.24 -3.08 4.70
CA LEU A 82 11.19 -4.49 4.29
C LEU A 82 10.11 -4.73 3.23
N LEU A 83 8.91 -4.16 3.42
CA LEU A 83 7.84 -4.31 2.44
C LEU A 83 8.23 -3.73 1.07
N ASP A 84 8.82 -2.53 1.03
CA ASP A 84 9.25 -1.90 -0.21
C ASP A 84 10.46 -2.59 -0.84
N LEU A 85 11.44 -2.97 -0.03
CA LEU A 85 12.63 -3.67 -0.53
C LEU A 85 12.22 -4.99 -1.20
N PHE A 86 11.40 -5.80 -0.54
CA PHE A 86 10.95 -7.06 -1.11
C PHE A 86 10.07 -6.86 -2.35
N ALA A 87 9.15 -5.89 -2.35
CA ALA A 87 8.37 -5.56 -3.54
C ALA A 87 9.27 -5.15 -4.72
N ASN A 88 10.23 -4.26 -4.49
CA ASN A 88 11.15 -3.78 -5.51
C ASN A 88 12.08 -4.89 -6.03
N LEU A 89 12.58 -5.78 -5.16
CA LEU A 89 13.35 -6.96 -5.57
C LEU A 89 12.50 -7.92 -6.42
N GLY A 90 11.23 -8.10 -6.06
CA GLY A 90 10.27 -8.83 -6.86
C GLY A 90 10.07 -8.20 -8.25
N TYR A 91 9.85 -6.89 -8.33
CA TYR A 91 9.66 -6.17 -9.59
C TYR A 91 10.90 -6.10 -10.47
N ALA A 92 12.09 -6.20 -9.90
CA ALA A 92 13.33 -6.20 -10.69
C ALA A 92 13.44 -7.42 -11.62
N ASN A 93 12.92 -8.58 -11.20
CA ASN A 93 13.09 -9.84 -11.90
C ASN A 93 11.78 -10.59 -12.20
N GLY A 94 10.66 -10.16 -11.59
CA GLY A 94 9.34 -10.78 -11.73
C GLY A 94 8.38 -10.02 -12.64
N SER A 95 7.28 -10.69 -13.03
CA SER A 95 6.22 -10.02 -13.77
C SER A 95 5.42 -9.07 -12.86
N LEU A 96 4.93 -7.97 -13.43
CA LEU A 96 4.08 -7.03 -12.70
C LEU A 96 2.77 -7.70 -12.27
N SER A 97 2.17 -8.47 -13.17
CA SER A 97 0.88 -9.13 -12.96
C SER A 97 0.95 -10.14 -11.82
N THR A 98 1.88 -11.10 -11.88
CA THR A 98 2.05 -12.12 -10.82
C THR A 98 2.42 -11.46 -9.49
N GLY A 99 3.36 -10.51 -9.52
CA GLY A 99 3.79 -9.79 -8.31
C GLY A 99 2.66 -9.04 -7.64
N THR A 100 1.89 -8.27 -8.42
CA THR A 100 0.75 -7.52 -7.86
C THR A 100 -0.33 -8.46 -7.32
N ALA A 101 -0.58 -9.60 -7.96
CA ALA A 101 -1.51 -10.62 -7.46
C ALA A 101 -1.05 -11.20 -6.12
N LEU A 102 0.23 -11.58 -6.02
CA LEU A 102 0.81 -12.13 -4.79
C LEU A 102 0.83 -11.10 -3.66
N LEU A 103 1.08 -9.83 -3.95
CA LEU A 103 0.98 -8.76 -2.95
C LEU A 103 -0.44 -8.63 -2.37
N LYS A 104 -1.50 -8.96 -3.14
CA LYS A 104 -2.87 -8.91 -2.63
C LYS A 104 -3.23 -10.07 -1.69
N THR A 105 -2.38 -11.06 -1.52
CA THR A 105 -2.53 -12.06 -0.45
C THR A 105 -2.43 -11.44 0.95
N ASP A 106 -1.93 -10.20 1.06
CA ASP A 106 -1.90 -9.43 2.30
C ASP A 106 -3.28 -9.31 2.96
N VAL A 107 -4.36 -9.27 2.17
CA VAL A 107 -5.73 -9.23 2.67
C VAL A 107 -6.08 -10.51 3.45
N LEU A 108 -5.69 -11.68 2.93
CA LEU A 108 -5.92 -12.95 3.64
C LEU A 108 -5.09 -13.01 4.93
N MET A 109 -3.83 -12.55 4.89
CA MET A 109 -2.97 -12.50 6.08
C MET A 109 -3.55 -11.57 7.15
N VAL A 110 -4.11 -10.42 6.76
CA VAL A 110 -4.78 -9.49 7.68
C VAL A 110 -6.07 -10.08 8.24
N ASN A 111 -6.90 -10.74 7.41
CA ASN A 111 -8.11 -11.39 7.88
C ASN A 111 -7.81 -12.48 8.92
N LEU A 112 -6.81 -13.34 8.64
CA LEU A 112 -6.33 -14.35 9.59
C LEU A 112 -5.81 -13.70 10.89
N ALA A 113 -4.95 -12.69 10.79
CA ALA A 113 -4.42 -11.98 11.95
C ALA A 113 -5.54 -11.31 12.78
N THR A 114 -6.56 -10.76 12.11
CA THR A 114 -7.72 -10.15 12.79
C THR A 114 -8.48 -11.19 13.62
N VAL A 115 -8.67 -12.39 13.10
CA VAL A 115 -9.35 -13.47 13.82
C VAL A 115 -8.45 -14.02 14.95
N ILE A 116 -7.17 -14.29 14.67
CA ILE A 116 -6.27 -14.98 15.61
C ILE A 116 -5.79 -14.03 16.72
N LEU A 117 -5.32 -12.83 16.35
CA LEU A 117 -4.67 -11.90 17.31
C LEU A 117 -5.67 -11.00 18.02
N TYR A 118 -6.72 -10.56 17.33
CA TYR A 118 -7.72 -9.66 17.89
C TYR A 118 -9.00 -10.36 18.32
N HIS A 119 -9.08 -11.68 18.11
CA HIS A 119 -10.27 -12.50 18.43
C HIS A 119 -11.58 -11.94 17.86
N LYS A 120 -11.50 -11.13 16.80
CA LYS A 120 -12.66 -10.56 16.13
C LYS A 120 -13.29 -11.59 15.20
N LYS A 121 -14.61 -11.74 15.30
CA LYS A 121 -15.35 -12.63 14.42
C LYS A 121 -15.58 -11.94 13.07
N LEU A 122 -14.88 -12.41 12.04
CA LEU A 122 -15.25 -12.12 10.66
C LEU A 122 -16.38 -13.07 10.26
N TYR A 123 -17.36 -12.54 9.56
CA TYR A 123 -18.48 -13.34 9.12
C TYR A 123 -18.13 -14.12 7.84
N ILE A 124 -18.86 -15.18 7.58
CA ILE A 124 -18.64 -16.02 6.38
C ILE A 124 -18.74 -15.21 5.08
N SER A 125 -19.62 -14.20 5.03
CA SER A 125 -19.74 -13.27 3.90
C SER A 125 -18.47 -12.45 3.65
N ASP A 126 -17.73 -12.08 4.70
CA ASP A 126 -16.48 -11.31 4.58
C ASP A 126 -15.39 -12.18 3.95
N TRP A 127 -15.35 -13.48 4.35
CA TRP A 127 -14.47 -14.46 3.74
C TRP A 127 -14.82 -14.76 2.28
N ILE A 128 -16.10 -15.04 2.01
CA ILE A 128 -16.57 -15.31 0.64
C ILE A 128 -16.28 -14.10 -0.26
N GLY A 129 -16.67 -12.90 0.16
CA GLY A 129 -16.44 -11.70 -0.61
C GLY A 129 -14.94 -11.43 -0.86
N THR A 130 -14.07 -11.63 0.15
CA THR A 130 -12.62 -11.49 0.00
C THR A 130 -12.07 -12.50 -1.02
N ILE A 131 -12.49 -13.77 -0.97
CA ILE A 131 -12.06 -14.80 -1.92
C ILE A 131 -12.54 -14.44 -3.33
N VAL A 132 -13.79 -14.05 -3.49
CA VAL A 132 -14.36 -13.63 -4.79
C VAL A 132 -13.58 -12.44 -5.36
N MET A 133 -13.29 -11.42 -4.53
CA MET A 133 -12.49 -10.27 -4.98
C MET A 133 -11.08 -10.69 -5.40
N LEU A 134 -10.42 -11.58 -4.65
CA LEU A 134 -9.09 -12.09 -5.01
C LEU A 134 -9.11 -12.84 -6.33
N LEU A 135 -10.11 -13.70 -6.58
CA LEU A 135 -10.28 -14.37 -7.87
C LEU A 135 -10.47 -13.37 -9.01
N GLY A 136 -11.28 -12.33 -8.78
CA GLY A 136 -11.43 -11.23 -9.74
C GLY A 136 -10.12 -10.51 -10.02
N VAL A 137 -9.30 -10.23 -8.99
CA VAL A 137 -7.97 -9.62 -9.14
C VAL A 137 -7.06 -10.51 -10.00
N LEU A 138 -7.04 -11.82 -9.76
CA LEU A 138 -6.24 -12.75 -10.56
C LEU A 138 -6.65 -12.74 -12.04
N LEU A 139 -7.95 -12.64 -12.31
CA LEU A 139 -8.48 -12.51 -13.69
C LEU A 139 -8.07 -11.17 -14.33
N VAL A 140 -8.19 -10.03 -13.61
CA VAL A 140 -7.78 -8.70 -14.13
C VAL A 140 -6.30 -8.69 -14.48
N LEU A 141 -5.47 -9.29 -13.64
CA LEU A 141 -4.02 -9.31 -13.81
C LEU A 141 -3.57 -10.33 -14.87
N GLY A 142 -4.49 -11.17 -15.40
CA GLY A 142 -4.20 -12.15 -16.41
C GLY A 142 -3.20 -13.22 -15.97
N VAL A 143 -3.24 -13.58 -14.67
CA VAL A 143 -2.37 -14.63 -14.14
C VAL A 143 -2.70 -15.94 -14.84
N ASP A 144 -1.70 -16.51 -15.50
CA ASP A 144 -1.81 -17.82 -16.13
C ASP A 144 -1.41 -18.89 -15.13
N PHE A 145 -2.33 -19.81 -14.86
CA PHE A 145 -2.11 -20.91 -13.89
C PHE A 145 -1.47 -22.14 -14.51
N ASP A 146 -1.43 -22.20 -15.86
CA ASP A 146 -0.82 -23.30 -16.58
C ASP A 146 0.72 -23.22 -16.47
N GLY A 147 1.31 -24.10 -15.68
CA GLY A 147 2.75 -24.16 -15.48
C GLY A 147 3.33 -23.27 -14.37
N MET A 148 2.53 -22.86 -13.40
CA MET A 148 2.98 -22.06 -12.25
C MET A 148 4.06 -22.80 -11.45
N THR A 149 5.32 -22.42 -11.64
CA THR A 149 6.44 -22.78 -10.76
C THR A 149 6.72 -21.60 -9.83
N LEU A 150 6.84 -21.87 -8.52
CA LEU A 150 7.22 -20.85 -7.56
C LEU A 150 8.68 -20.44 -7.80
N HIS A 151 8.88 -19.19 -8.19
CA HIS A 151 10.20 -18.60 -8.33
C HIS A 151 10.60 -17.83 -7.07
N VAL A 152 11.90 -17.58 -6.89
CA VAL A 152 12.41 -16.76 -5.78
C VAL A 152 11.77 -15.35 -5.77
N THR A 153 11.44 -14.83 -6.93
CA THR A 153 10.72 -13.56 -7.09
C THR A 153 9.34 -13.57 -6.44
N ASP A 154 8.62 -14.70 -6.51
CA ASP A 154 7.30 -14.86 -5.92
C ASP A 154 7.39 -14.84 -4.39
N LEU A 155 8.46 -15.44 -3.85
CA LEU A 155 8.73 -15.38 -2.41
C LEU A 155 8.95 -13.95 -1.93
N TYR A 156 9.64 -13.10 -2.70
CA TYR A 156 9.79 -11.69 -2.34
C TYR A 156 8.45 -10.97 -2.25
N PHE A 157 7.52 -11.21 -3.18
CA PHE A 157 6.18 -10.60 -3.10
C PHE A 157 5.38 -11.10 -1.90
N LEU A 158 5.45 -12.39 -1.56
CA LEU A 158 4.81 -12.94 -0.37
C LEU A 158 5.41 -12.37 0.93
N LEU A 159 6.73 -12.20 1.01
CA LEU A 159 7.39 -11.57 2.14
C LEU A 159 6.98 -10.09 2.26
N SER A 160 6.88 -9.37 1.13
CA SER A 160 6.36 -8.02 1.12
C SER A 160 4.91 -7.96 1.62
N ALA A 161 4.04 -8.89 1.17
CA ALA A 161 2.66 -8.99 1.63
C ALA A 161 2.57 -9.23 3.14
N ALA A 162 3.43 -10.09 3.69
CA ALA A 162 3.51 -10.32 5.13
C ALA A 162 3.96 -9.05 5.89
N CYS A 163 5.00 -8.37 5.38
CA CYS A 163 5.49 -7.13 5.99
C CYS A 163 4.45 -6.00 5.96
N VAL A 164 3.72 -5.82 4.86
CA VAL A 164 2.67 -4.79 4.77
C VAL A 164 1.48 -5.12 5.67
N SER A 165 1.16 -6.40 5.84
CA SER A 165 0.12 -6.85 6.77
C SER A 165 0.51 -6.54 8.21
N ALA A 166 1.70 -6.93 8.63
CA ALA A 166 2.21 -6.64 9.96
C ALA A 166 2.29 -5.12 10.22
N ASN A 167 2.81 -4.36 9.25
CA ASN A 167 2.93 -2.91 9.37
C ASN A 167 1.59 -2.21 9.57
N ALA A 168 0.52 -2.68 8.93
CA ALA A 168 -0.82 -2.12 9.10
C ALA A 168 -1.30 -2.22 10.56
N PHE A 169 -1.07 -3.35 11.24
CA PHE A 169 -1.42 -3.52 12.65
C PHE A 169 -0.52 -2.70 13.58
N ILE A 170 0.78 -2.59 13.26
CA ILE A 170 1.71 -1.77 14.06
C ILE A 170 1.33 -0.29 13.95
N ILE A 171 0.95 0.21 12.77
CA ILE A 171 0.44 1.56 12.57
C ILE A 171 -0.84 1.77 13.39
N LYS A 172 -1.79 0.83 13.30
CA LYS A 172 -3.04 0.88 14.07
C LYS A 172 -2.76 0.94 15.58
N ALA A 173 -1.83 0.12 16.08
CA ALA A 173 -1.41 0.14 17.48
C ALA A 173 -0.72 1.46 17.87
N ALA A 174 0.06 2.08 16.99
CA ALA A 174 0.65 3.39 17.25
C ALA A 174 -0.43 4.48 17.40
N GLN A 175 -1.47 4.43 16.57
CA GLN A 175 -2.58 5.37 16.62
C GLN A 175 -3.48 5.17 17.85
N GLU A 176 -3.80 3.93 18.22
CA GLU A 176 -4.74 3.61 19.30
C GLU A 176 -4.08 3.61 20.68
N LYS A 177 -2.90 2.98 20.80
CA LYS A 177 -2.24 2.76 22.09
C LYS A 177 -1.31 3.91 22.50
N TYR A 178 -0.66 4.54 21.52
CA TYR A 178 0.29 5.63 21.75
C TYR A 178 -0.29 7.00 21.39
N HIS A 179 -1.52 7.03 20.83
CA HIS A 179 -2.21 8.24 20.39
C HIS A 179 -1.40 9.10 19.40
N GLU A 180 -0.57 8.43 18.58
CA GLU A 180 0.27 9.13 17.62
C GLU A 180 -0.54 9.62 16.41
N ASP A 181 -0.23 10.83 15.99
CA ASP A 181 -0.84 11.41 14.80
C ASP A 181 -0.31 10.76 13.51
N SER A 182 -1.19 10.61 12.54
CA SER A 182 -0.85 10.04 11.23
C SER A 182 0.34 10.73 10.57
N ASP A 183 0.49 12.05 10.75
CA ASP A 183 1.56 12.82 10.14
C ASP A 183 2.92 12.52 10.78
N MET A 184 2.97 12.33 12.10
CA MET A 184 4.17 11.89 12.81
C MET A 184 4.56 10.48 12.40
N ILE A 185 3.60 9.56 12.36
CA ILE A 185 3.83 8.19 11.89
C ILE A 185 4.38 8.20 10.45
N SER A 186 3.81 9.01 9.56
CA SER A 186 4.23 9.13 8.17
C SER A 186 5.67 9.60 8.03
N TYR A 187 6.02 10.66 8.75
CA TYR A 187 7.36 11.24 8.69
C TYR A 187 8.43 10.26 9.20
N TYR A 188 8.20 9.67 10.38
CA TYR A 188 9.14 8.69 10.95
C TYR A 188 9.27 7.45 10.06
N ASN A 189 8.16 6.91 9.57
CA ASN A 189 8.19 5.79 8.64
C ASN A 189 9.06 6.14 7.43
N ASN A 190 8.76 7.26 6.77
CA ASN A 190 9.50 7.65 5.56
C ASN A 190 10.99 7.93 5.83
N ALA A 191 11.31 8.60 6.94
CA ALA A 191 12.70 8.91 7.31
C ALA A 191 13.51 7.62 7.59
N VAL A 192 12.94 6.68 8.37
CA VAL A 192 13.60 5.39 8.65
C VAL A 192 13.77 4.58 7.38
N VAL A 193 12.73 4.49 6.53
CA VAL A 193 12.81 3.79 5.24
C VAL A 193 13.90 4.39 4.36
N LEU A 194 13.97 5.71 4.28
CA LEU A 194 15.01 6.42 3.50
C LEU A 194 16.41 6.08 3.99
N ILE A 195 16.65 6.15 5.31
CA ILE A 195 17.96 5.85 5.91
C ILE A 195 18.34 4.38 5.61
N LEU A 196 17.40 3.45 5.75
CA LEU A 196 17.66 2.03 5.50
C LEU A 196 17.91 1.75 4.01
N PHE A 197 17.21 2.43 3.08
CA PHE A 197 17.52 2.33 1.65
C PHE A 197 18.88 2.92 1.33
N ALA A 198 19.24 4.07 1.87
CA ALA A 198 20.56 4.69 1.68
C ALA A 198 21.67 3.76 2.18
N GLY A 199 21.54 3.25 3.42
CA GLY A 199 22.50 2.31 4.00
C GLY A 199 22.60 1.01 3.22
N SER A 200 21.46 0.42 2.83
CA SER A 200 21.43 -0.80 2.04
C SER A 200 22.04 -0.63 0.66
N ALA A 201 21.76 0.49 -0.04
CA ALA A 201 22.35 0.80 -1.34
C ALA A 201 23.86 1.02 -1.24
N ALA A 202 24.33 1.71 -0.19
CA ALA A 202 25.76 1.93 0.05
C ALA A 202 26.50 0.61 0.34
N LEU A 203 25.94 -0.26 1.19
CA LEU A 203 26.54 -1.56 1.54
C LEU A 203 26.67 -2.50 0.33
N HIS A 204 25.77 -2.40 -0.66
CA HIS A 204 25.82 -3.21 -1.88
C HIS A 204 26.53 -2.51 -3.05
N GLY A 205 27.11 -1.33 -2.84
CA GLY A 205 27.76 -0.57 -3.92
C GLY A 205 26.80 -0.03 -4.99
N GLU A 206 25.49 -0.02 -4.69
CA GLU A 206 24.43 0.45 -5.60
C GLU A 206 24.10 1.94 -5.41
N PHE A 207 24.74 2.62 -4.47
CA PHE A 207 24.50 4.04 -4.20
C PHE A 207 25.15 4.91 -5.29
N ARG A 208 24.52 4.92 -6.46
CA ARG A 208 24.93 5.71 -7.61
C ARG A 208 23.75 6.51 -8.13
N ILE A 209 23.86 7.83 -8.04
CA ILE A 209 22.84 8.71 -8.63
C ILE A 209 22.88 8.52 -10.15
N PRO A 210 21.74 8.20 -10.79
CA PRO A 210 21.72 8.02 -12.23
C PRO A 210 22.17 9.27 -12.93
N GLN A 211 23.25 9.15 -13.75
CA GLN A 211 23.76 10.23 -14.58
C GLN A 211 23.07 10.16 -15.95
N ASN A 212 22.87 11.32 -16.58
CA ASN A 212 22.28 11.43 -17.92
C ASN A 212 20.80 10.99 -18.04
N MET A 213 20.06 10.98 -16.94
CA MET A 213 18.62 10.80 -16.99
C MET A 213 17.93 12.10 -17.46
N GLY A 214 17.05 11.97 -18.45
CA GLY A 214 16.25 13.11 -18.95
C GLY A 214 15.32 13.69 -17.86
N SER A 215 14.82 14.89 -18.09
CA SER A 215 13.90 15.56 -17.17
C SER A 215 12.66 14.71 -16.83
N GLY A 216 12.17 13.91 -17.78
CA GLY A 216 11.03 13.01 -17.57
C GLY A 216 11.24 11.99 -16.45
N PHE A 217 12.47 11.47 -16.26
CA PHE A 217 12.79 10.58 -15.14
C PHE A 217 12.61 11.29 -13.78
N TRP A 218 13.12 12.52 -13.65
CA TRP A 218 13.00 13.27 -12.41
C TRP A 218 11.57 13.66 -12.09
N TRP A 219 10.74 13.95 -13.11
CA TRP A 219 9.30 14.13 -12.94
C TRP A 219 8.61 12.87 -12.42
N LEU A 220 9.03 11.68 -12.87
CA LEU A 220 8.52 10.42 -12.31
C LEU A 220 8.93 10.24 -10.84
N VAL A 221 10.17 10.59 -10.48
CA VAL A 221 10.61 10.54 -9.07
C VAL A 221 9.77 11.49 -8.20
N VAL A 222 9.52 12.72 -8.67
CA VAL A 222 8.66 13.69 -7.97
C VAL A 222 7.23 13.17 -7.85
N LEU A 223 6.65 12.64 -8.93
CA LEU A 223 5.32 12.04 -8.94
C LEU A 223 5.21 10.84 -7.98
N GLY A 224 6.24 9.99 -7.95
CA GLY A 224 6.31 8.86 -7.02
C GLY A 224 6.39 9.30 -5.56
N GLY A 225 7.18 10.35 -5.28
CA GLY A 225 7.24 10.96 -3.95
C GLY A 225 5.91 11.57 -3.52
N LEU A 226 5.22 12.27 -4.43
CA LEU A 226 3.89 12.81 -4.18
C LEU A 226 2.86 11.70 -3.93
N ALA A 227 2.88 10.65 -4.76
CA ALA A 227 2.01 9.49 -4.60
C ALA A 227 2.26 8.78 -3.26
N GLN A 228 3.53 8.62 -2.86
CA GLN A 228 3.89 8.07 -1.56
C GLN A 228 3.37 8.93 -0.39
N THR A 229 3.47 10.24 -0.50
CA THR A 229 2.90 11.17 0.49
C THR A 229 1.38 11.03 0.54
N GLY A 230 0.74 10.89 -0.61
CA GLY A 230 -0.70 10.61 -0.71
C GLY A 230 -1.10 9.28 -0.05
N ILE A 231 -0.28 8.22 -0.20
CA ILE A 231 -0.50 6.96 0.52
C ILE A 231 -0.50 7.21 2.01
N TYR A 232 0.50 7.88 2.55
CA TYR A 232 0.57 8.20 3.97
C TYR A 232 -0.64 9.00 4.44
N PHE A 233 -1.00 10.05 3.69
CA PHE A 233 -2.12 10.92 4.02
C PHE A 233 -3.45 10.15 4.07
N PHE A 234 -3.77 9.40 3.03
CA PHE A 234 -5.06 8.72 2.91
C PHE A 234 -5.10 7.40 3.68
N TYR A 235 -4.09 6.55 3.54
CA TYR A 235 -4.08 5.21 4.14
C TYR A 235 -4.04 5.26 5.68
N TYR A 236 -3.19 6.11 6.27
CA TYR A 236 -3.08 6.19 7.72
C TYR A 236 -4.31 6.82 8.36
N ARG A 237 -4.95 7.78 7.68
CA ARG A 237 -6.23 8.32 8.14
C ARG A 237 -7.36 7.30 8.00
N ASN A 238 -7.37 6.49 6.94
CA ASN A 238 -8.30 5.38 6.80
C ASN A 238 -8.09 4.33 7.91
N LEU A 239 -6.85 3.96 8.24
CA LEU A 239 -6.54 3.06 9.35
C LEU A 239 -6.99 3.61 10.71
N LYS A 240 -7.00 4.93 10.90
CA LYS A 240 -7.50 5.57 12.14
C LYS A 240 -9.01 5.40 12.29
N HIS A 241 -9.77 5.39 11.19
CA HIS A 241 -11.23 5.36 11.19
C HIS A 241 -11.84 4.00 10.96
N PHE A 242 -11.16 3.14 10.20
CA PHE A 242 -11.65 1.81 9.82
C PHE A 242 -10.80 0.70 10.45
N GLU A 243 -11.38 -0.48 10.52
CA GLU A 243 -10.67 -1.71 10.85
C GLU A 243 -9.63 -2.04 9.78
N VAL A 244 -8.49 -2.62 10.17
CA VAL A 244 -7.39 -2.92 9.24
C VAL A 244 -7.85 -3.81 8.08
N TRP A 245 -8.66 -4.85 8.35
CA TRP A 245 -9.17 -5.76 7.33
C TRP A 245 -10.04 -5.03 6.29
N LEU A 246 -10.86 -4.08 6.71
CA LEU A 246 -11.73 -3.31 5.81
C LEU A 246 -10.92 -2.37 4.91
N VAL A 247 -9.90 -1.69 5.46
CA VAL A 247 -8.98 -0.85 4.66
C VAL A 247 -8.26 -1.69 3.60
N LYS A 248 -7.82 -2.89 3.97
CA LYS A 248 -7.18 -3.83 3.04
C LYS A 248 -8.14 -4.33 1.96
N LEU A 249 -9.38 -4.55 2.32
CA LEU A 249 -10.43 -4.91 1.37
C LEU A 249 -10.63 -3.83 0.30
N TYR A 250 -10.71 -2.56 0.69
CA TYR A 250 -10.81 -1.46 -0.27
C TYR A 250 -9.62 -1.42 -1.24
N LEU A 251 -8.42 -1.81 -0.79
CA LEU A 251 -7.25 -1.88 -1.66
C LEU A 251 -7.30 -3.00 -2.71
N LEU A 252 -8.24 -3.96 -2.61
CA LEU A 252 -8.51 -4.92 -3.69
C LEU A 252 -9.15 -4.25 -4.93
N LEU A 253 -9.64 -3.02 -4.82
CA LEU A 253 -10.09 -2.23 -5.97
C LEU A 253 -8.93 -1.63 -6.78
N MET A 254 -7.71 -1.61 -6.25
CA MET A 254 -6.53 -1.10 -6.95
C MET A 254 -6.30 -1.70 -8.34
N PRO A 255 -6.34 -3.03 -8.53
CA PRO A 255 -6.12 -3.63 -9.84
C PRO A 255 -7.15 -3.18 -10.88
N VAL A 256 -8.38 -2.88 -10.45
CA VAL A 256 -9.41 -2.31 -11.33
C VAL A 256 -8.95 -0.95 -11.85
N LEU A 257 -8.53 -0.05 -10.96
CA LEU A 257 -8.02 1.26 -11.35
C LEU A 257 -6.74 1.16 -12.19
N SER A 258 -5.83 0.25 -11.82
CA SER A 258 -4.60 0.01 -12.58
C SER A 258 -4.89 -0.49 -14.00
N CYS A 259 -5.94 -1.30 -14.19
CA CYS A 259 -6.38 -1.73 -15.50
C CYS A 259 -6.88 -0.54 -16.35
N PHE A 260 -7.68 0.37 -15.76
CA PHE A 260 -8.10 1.60 -16.46
C PHE A 260 -6.90 2.47 -16.84
N ILE A 261 -5.94 2.66 -15.93
CA ILE A 261 -4.71 3.40 -16.23
C ILE A 261 -3.94 2.74 -17.37
N GLY A 262 -3.81 1.41 -17.37
CA GLY A 262 -3.16 0.65 -18.42
C GLY A 262 -3.80 0.88 -19.80
N VAL A 263 -5.12 0.79 -19.86
CA VAL A 263 -5.87 0.97 -21.13
C VAL A 263 -5.77 2.41 -21.64
N PHE A 264 -6.02 3.42 -20.80
CA PHE A 264 -6.12 4.80 -21.26
C PHE A 264 -4.77 5.51 -21.43
N PHE A 265 -3.74 5.14 -20.65
CA PHE A 265 -2.46 5.84 -20.65
C PHE A 265 -1.28 5.01 -21.17
N LEU A 266 -1.38 3.69 -21.14
CA LEU A 266 -0.31 2.79 -21.59
C LEU A 266 -0.69 2.01 -22.87
N ASN A 267 -1.83 2.33 -23.49
CA ASN A 267 -2.38 1.66 -24.68
C ASN A 267 -2.48 0.13 -24.49
N GLU A 268 -2.78 -0.36 -23.28
CA GLU A 268 -3.02 -1.76 -23.05
C GLU A 268 -4.38 -2.20 -23.59
N GLU A 269 -4.46 -3.39 -24.15
CA GLU A 269 -5.73 -3.95 -24.63
C GLU A 269 -6.67 -4.29 -23.45
N LEU A 270 -7.94 -3.91 -23.61
CA LEU A 270 -9.01 -4.29 -22.68
C LEU A 270 -9.54 -5.67 -23.10
N THR A 271 -8.93 -6.72 -22.59
CA THR A 271 -9.34 -8.09 -22.89
C THR A 271 -10.64 -8.47 -22.16
N VAL A 272 -11.37 -9.46 -22.70
CA VAL A 272 -12.57 -10.02 -22.04
C VAL A 272 -12.26 -10.54 -20.64
N LYS A 273 -11.08 -11.14 -20.41
CA LYS A 273 -10.63 -11.59 -19.10
C LYS A 273 -10.55 -10.41 -18.11
N LYS A 274 -9.99 -9.28 -18.53
CA LYS A 274 -9.90 -8.07 -17.69
C LYS A 274 -11.30 -7.56 -17.32
N VAL A 275 -12.22 -7.48 -18.27
CA VAL A 275 -13.60 -7.04 -18.03
C VAL A 275 -14.32 -7.97 -17.03
N LEU A 276 -14.26 -9.27 -17.26
CA LEU A 276 -14.85 -10.27 -16.36
C LEU A 276 -14.25 -10.16 -14.94
N GLY A 277 -12.92 -10.02 -14.85
CA GLY A 277 -12.24 -9.85 -13.57
C GLY A 277 -12.71 -8.61 -12.82
N ILE A 278 -12.89 -7.47 -13.51
CA ILE A 278 -13.44 -6.24 -12.93
C ILE A 278 -14.85 -6.49 -12.36
N LEU A 279 -15.73 -7.14 -13.13
CA LEU A 279 -17.08 -7.45 -12.68
C LEU A 279 -17.08 -8.36 -11.45
N VAL A 280 -16.19 -9.36 -11.39
CA VAL A 280 -16.04 -10.27 -10.23
C VAL A 280 -15.54 -9.50 -9.00
N VAL A 281 -14.53 -8.61 -9.16
CA VAL A 281 -14.07 -7.75 -8.04
C VAL A 281 -15.21 -6.89 -7.50
N LEU A 282 -15.95 -6.22 -8.38
CA LEU A 282 -17.07 -5.36 -7.98
C LEU A 282 -18.20 -6.14 -7.32
N ALA A 283 -18.52 -7.36 -7.81
CA ALA A 283 -19.50 -8.24 -7.19
C ALA A 283 -19.09 -8.66 -5.77
N GLY A 284 -17.83 -9.09 -5.58
CA GLY A 284 -17.29 -9.42 -4.26
C GLY A 284 -17.32 -8.23 -3.29
N ALA A 285 -16.95 -7.03 -3.76
CA ALA A 285 -17.06 -5.82 -2.97
C ALA A 285 -18.50 -5.49 -2.58
N ALA A 286 -19.45 -5.64 -3.50
CA ALA A 286 -20.86 -5.39 -3.25
C ALA A 286 -21.43 -6.34 -2.16
N VAL A 287 -21.06 -7.61 -2.16
CA VAL A 287 -21.47 -8.60 -1.13
C VAL A 287 -21.08 -8.12 0.27
N ILE A 288 -19.86 -7.59 0.41
CA ILE A 288 -19.35 -7.13 1.72
C ILE A 288 -19.99 -5.81 2.12
N LEU A 289 -20.10 -4.86 1.18
CA LEU A 289 -20.62 -3.52 1.45
C LEU A 289 -22.13 -3.49 1.73
N GLN A 290 -22.93 -4.34 1.07
CA GLN A 290 -24.37 -4.45 1.34
C GLN A 290 -24.64 -4.80 2.80
N ARG A 291 -23.81 -5.63 3.39
CA ARG A 291 -23.95 -6.01 4.78
C ARG A 291 -23.54 -4.91 5.76
N GLY A 292 -22.52 -4.12 5.44
CA GLY A 292 -22.14 -2.95 6.24
C GLY A 292 -23.34 -1.99 6.43
N ARG A 293 -24.19 -1.81 5.40
CA ARG A 293 -25.41 -1.02 5.48
C ARG A 293 -26.45 -1.63 6.40
N ILE A 294 -26.64 -2.95 6.34
CA ILE A 294 -27.64 -3.64 7.18
C ILE A 294 -27.29 -3.57 8.67
N ASN A 295 -26.00 -3.54 9.03
CA ASN A 295 -25.57 -3.41 10.42
C ASN A 295 -25.55 -1.96 10.94
N HIS A 296 -25.44 -0.94 10.07
CA HIS A 296 -25.49 0.46 10.46
C HIS A 296 -26.90 0.99 10.76
N GLU A 297 -27.95 0.33 10.29
CA GLU A 297 -29.34 0.67 10.67
C GLU A 297 -29.74 0.15 12.06
N GLY A 298 -28.89 -0.60 12.70
CA GLY A 298 -29.29 -1.32 13.90
C GLY A 298 -28.42 -1.28 15.15
N ARG A 299 -27.40 -0.44 15.36
CA ARG A 299 -26.88 -0.06 16.72
C ARG A 299 -25.62 0.79 16.62
N PRO A 300 -25.48 1.86 17.46
CA PRO A 300 -24.22 2.55 17.65
C PRO A 300 -23.22 1.60 18.34
N ILE A 301 -21.98 1.60 17.87
CA ILE A 301 -20.88 0.92 18.56
C ILE A 301 -20.74 1.58 19.93
N ARG A 302 -21.19 0.92 21.00
CA ARG A 302 -20.85 1.29 22.35
C ARG A 302 -19.39 0.95 22.57
N GLU A 303 -18.61 1.97 22.85
CA GLU A 303 -17.30 1.87 23.45
C GLU A 303 -17.42 1.03 24.75
N SER A 304 -16.65 -0.05 24.83
CA SER A 304 -16.35 -0.77 26.05
C SER A 304 -14.86 -1.03 26.12
#